data_959ff5ccdc484f9e7cb7d3fb6dc6ea98
#
_entry.id   959ff5ccdc484f9e7cb7d3fb6dc6ea98
#
_cell.length_a   1.000
_cell.length_b   1.000
_cell.length_c   1.000
_cell.angle_alpha   90.00
_cell.angle_beta   90.00
_cell.angle_gamma   90.00
#
_symmetry.space_group_name_H-M   'P 1'
#
loop_
_entity.id
_entity.type
_entity.pdbx_description
1 polymer ?
#
loop_
_entity_poly.entity_id
_entity_poly.type
_entity_poly.pdbx_seq_one_letter_code
_entity_poly.pdbx_strand_id
1 'polypeptide(L)'
;PLPLERTAQVFDTVREVVGKSGEGWDAAVIEGINMEGPFINPAYKGAHEENYIADVDFDFMQRYSDVIRLVTVAPEKSGAMEFIKKLTTQTSIRVSIGHTAATYEQAMEAIENGATQVTICTMP
;
A
#
# COMPACT_ATOMS: atom_id res chain seq x y z
N PRO A 1 7.01 2.67 -7.66
CA PRO A 1 5.62 2.78 -8.12
C PRO A 1 5.54 3.11 -9.62
N LEU A 2 4.34 3.02 -10.18
CA LEU A 2 3.94 3.47 -11.50
C LEU A 2 2.89 4.58 -11.34
N PRO A 3 2.59 5.37 -12.39
CA PRO A 3 1.41 6.21 -12.37
C PRO A 3 0.15 5.41 -11.99
N LEU A 4 -0.75 6.00 -11.19
CA LEU A 4 -1.94 5.27 -10.69
C LEU A 4 -2.79 4.66 -11.81
N GLU A 5 -2.90 5.31 -12.96
CA GLU A 5 -3.61 4.76 -14.12
C GLU A 5 -2.97 3.46 -14.66
N ARG A 6 -1.63 3.41 -14.70
CA ARG A 6 -0.91 2.21 -15.10
C ARG A 6 -0.99 1.13 -14.03
N THR A 7 -0.95 1.53 -12.77
CA THR A 7 -1.15 0.64 -11.63
C THR A 7 -2.54 0.01 -11.67
N ALA A 8 -3.57 0.78 -12.02
CA ALA A 8 -4.94 0.26 -12.20
C ALA A 8 -5.00 -0.85 -13.26
N GLN A 9 -4.36 -0.67 -14.41
CA GLN A 9 -4.31 -1.69 -15.47
C GLN A 9 -3.64 -2.99 -15.00
N VAL A 10 -2.55 -2.87 -14.22
CA VAL A 10 -1.91 -4.04 -13.60
C VAL A 10 -2.84 -4.73 -12.62
N PHE A 11 -3.57 -3.97 -11.80
CA PHE A 11 -4.48 -4.52 -10.80
C PHE A 11 -5.69 -5.21 -11.44
N ASP A 12 -6.21 -4.69 -12.55
CA ASP A 12 -7.26 -5.36 -13.33
C ASP A 12 -6.76 -6.72 -13.87
N THR A 13 -5.53 -6.76 -14.39
CA THR A 13 -4.91 -8.02 -14.83
C THR A 13 -4.73 -9.00 -13.66
N VAL A 14 -4.24 -8.53 -12.52
CA VAL A 14 -4.08 -9.37 -11.32
C VAL A 14 -5.42 -9.92 -10.84
N ARG A 15 -6.49 -9.10 -10.88
CA ARG A 15 -7.84 -9.54 -10.51
C ARG A 15 -8.30 -10.73 -11.36
N GLU A 16 -8.06 -10.68 -12.68
CA GLU A 16 -8.38 -11.81 -13.56
C GLU A 16 -7.59 -13.06 -13.22
N VAL A 17 -6.29 -12.92 -12.92
CA VAL A 17 -5.42 -14.06 -12.61
C VAL A 17 -5.75 -14.65 -11.25
N VAL A 18 -6.02 -13.82 -10.23
CA VAL A 18 -6.48 -14.28 -8.90
C VAL A 18 -7.76 -15.09 -9.03
N GLY A 19 -8.71 -14.64 -9.87
CA GLY A 19 -9.96 -15.36 -10.12
C GLY A 19 -9.77 -16.72 -10.82
N LYS A 20 -8.66 -16.92 -11.51
CA LYS A 20 -8.30 -18.19 -12.18
C LYS A 20 -7.38 -19.07 -11.35
N SER A 21 -6.67 -18.51 -10.37
CA SER A 21 -5.77 -19.25 -9.50
C SER A 21 -6.55 -19.97 -8.39
N GLY A 22 -6.28 -21.25 -8.16
CA GLY A 22 -6.98 -22.04 -7.15
C GLY A 22 -7.04 -23.51 -7.53
N GLU A 23 -8.14 -24.18 -7.18
CA GLU A 23 -8.31 -25.61 -7.45
C GLU A 23 -8.28 -25.89 -8.97
N GLY A 24 -7.38 -26.78 -9.40
CA GLY A 24 -7.14 -27.10 -10.81
C GLY A 24 -6.15 -26.16 -11.52
N TRP A 25 -5.61 -25.15 -10.83
CA TRP A 25 -4.55 -24.30 -11.33
C TRP A 25 -3.17 -24.98 -11.18
N ASP A 26 -2.48 -25.24 -12.29
CA ASP A 26 -1.17 -25.91 -12.30
C ASP A 26 0.01 -24.92 -12.12
N ALA A 27 -0.12 -24.04 -11.14
CA ALA A 27 0.88 -23.03 -10.80
C ALA A 27 0.70 -22.54 -9.36
N ALA A 28 1.57 -21.63 -8.91
CA ALA A 28 1.46 -21.00 -7.60
C ALA A 28 0.17 -20.18 -7.48
N VAL A 29 -0.51 -20.29 -6.36
CA VAL A 29 -1.71 -19.51 -6.06
C VAL A 29 -1.31 -18.04 -5.80
N ILE A 30 -2.02 -17.11 -6.43
CA ILE A 30 -1.82 -15.67 -6.22
C ILE A 30 -2.82 -15.22 -5.15
N GLU A 31 -2.30 -14.85 -3.98
CA GLU A 31 -3.11 -14.39 -2.84
C GLU A 31 -3.57 -12.93 -2.98
N GLY A 32 -2.84 -12.12 -3.75
CA GLY A 32 -3.13 -10.71 -3.96
C GLY A 32 -1.89 -9.86 -4.15
N ILE A 33 -2.05 -8.57 -3.93
CA ILE A 33 -1.04 -7.54 -4.20
C ILE A 33 -0.45 -7.02 -2.89
N ASN A 34 0.87 -6.94 -2.81
CA ASN A 34 1.59 -6.07 -1.90
C ASN A 34 1.96 -4.79 -2.65
N MET A 35 1.33 -3.67 -2.28
CA MET A 35 1.50 -2.38 -2.92
C MET A 35 2.56 -1.56 -2.18
N GLU A 36 3.76 -1.47 -2.71
CA GLU A 36 4.84 -0.65 -2.16
C GLU A 36 4.79 0.76 -2.76
N GLY A 37 4.29 1.70 -1.98
CA GLY A 37 3.94 3.04 -2.47
C GLY A 37 2.65 3.05 -3.30
N PRO A 38 2.27 4.18 -3.90
CA PRO A 38 3.02 5.44 -4.05
C PRO A 38 2.92 6.41 -2.86
N PHE A 39 2.27 6.06 -1.78
CA PHE A 39 1.97 6.92 -0.62
C PHE A 39 3.14 6.99 0.36
N ILE A 40 4.33 7.28 -0.17
CA ILE A 40 5.61 7.25 0.54
C ILE A 40 6.26 8.64 0.56
N ASN A 41 7.27 8.82 1.42
CA ASN A 41 8.01 10.07 1.50
C ASN A 41 9.04 10.15 0.36
N PRO A 42 9.05 11.23 -0.46
CA PRO A 42 10.02 11.39 -1.55
C PRO A 42 11.48 11.35 -1.10
N ALA A 43 11.80 11.88 0.09
CA ALA A 43 13.16 11.86 0.62
C ALA A 43 13.65 10.44 0.98
N TYR A 44 12.73 9.51 1.20
CA TYR A 44 13.01 8.12 1.60
C TYR A 44 12.53 7.11 0.55
N LYS A 45 12.33 7.56 -0.67
CA LYS A 45 11.80 6.75 -1.78
C LYS A 45 12.68 5.57 -2.20
N GLY A 46 13.96 5.57 -1.84
CA GLY A 46 14.88 4.55 -2.32
C GLY A 46 14.99 4.57 -3.85
N ALA A 47 14.83 3.42 -4.47
CA ALA A 47 14.88 3.25 -5.92
C ALA A 47 13.60 3.67 -6.66
N HIS A 48 12.56 4.10 -5.95
CA HIS A 48 11.31 4.51 -6.60
C HIS A 48 11.47 5.84 -7.36
N GLU A 49 10.80 5.94 -8.50
CA GLU A 49 10.77 7.17 -9.30
C GLU A 49 9.91 8.23 -8.61
N GLU A 50 10.49 9.39 -8.35
CA GLU A 50 9.85 10.47 -7.57
C GLU A 50 8.57 10.99 -8.21
N ASN A 51 8.54 11.06 -9.55
CA ASN A 51 7.37 11.54 -10.29
C ASN A 51 6.12 10.65 -10.13
N TYR A 52 6.27 9.45 -9.57
CA TYR A 52 5.15 8.52 -9.35
C TYR A 52 4.73 8.43 -7.89
N ILE A 53 5.36 9.21 -7.01
CA ILE A 53 4.91 9.35 -5.63
C ILE A 53 3.64 10.19 -5.62
N ALA A 54 2.62 9.71 -4.93
CA ALA A 54 1.30 10.32 -4.91
C ALA A 54 0.85 10.64 -3.48
N ASP A 55 -0.15 11.50 -3.37
CA ASP A 55 -0.91 11.67 -2.14
C ASP A 55 -1.81 10.46 -1.89
N VAL A 56 -2.23 10.30 -0.64
CA VAL A 56 -3.11 9.19 -0.24
C VAL A 56 -4.44 9.27 -0.99
N ASP A 57 -4.88 8.12 -1.52
CA ASP A 57 -6.11 8.01 -2.32
C ASP A 57 -6.93 6.80 -1.83
N PHE A 58 -7.90 7.07 -0.97
CA PHE A 58 -8.75 6.03 -0.40
C PHE A 58 -9.68 5.41 -1.46
N ASP A 59 -10.21 6.21 -2.38
CA ASP A 59 -11.14 5.73 -3.39
C ASP A 59 -10.47 4.75 -4.35
N PHE A 60 -9.21 5.03 -4.71
CA PHE A 60 -8.38 4.09 -5.47
C PHE A 60 -8.21 2.77 -4.71
N MET A 61 -7.83 2.84 -3.44
CA MET A 61 -7.62 1.65 -2.61
C MET A 61 -8.90 0.84 -2.40
N GLN A 62 -10.02 1.51 -2.19
CA GLN A 62 -11.33 0.86 -2.03
C GLN A 62 -11.76 0.12 -3.30
N ARG A 63 -11.52 0.71 -4.47
CA ARG A 63 -11.81 0.09 -5.77
C ARG A 63 -11.10 -1.25 -5.98
N TYR A 64 -9.89 -1.40 -5.43
CA TYR A 64 -9.04 -2.57 -5.57
C TYR A 64 -8.86 -3.36 -4.26
N SER A 65 -9.73 -3.13 -3.27
CA SER A 65 -9.64 -3.79 -1.95
C SER A 65 -9.85 -5.31 -2.02
N ASP A 66 -10.42 -5.81 -3.09
CA ASP A 66 -10.58 -7.24 -3.37
C ASP A 66 -9.25 -7.93 -3.72
N VAL A 67 -8.28 -7.22 -4.27
CA VAL A 67 -6.98 -7.78 -4.68
C VAL A 67 -5.80 -7.26 -3.89
N ILE A 68 -5.86 -6.06 -3.31
CA ILE A 68 -4.79 -5.53 -2.46
C ILE A 68 -4.86 -6.18 -1.08
N ARG A 69 -3.73 -6.74 -0.61
CA ARG A 69 -3.61 -7.35 0.72
C ARG A 69 -2.79 -6.51 1.68
N LEU A 70 -1.83 -5.78 1.16
CA LEU A 70 -0.89 -4.99 1.94
C LEU A 70 -0.56 -3.71 1.18
N VAL A 71 -0.41 -2.60 1.89
CA VAL A 71 0.11 -1.34 1.34
C VAL A 71 1.13 -0.74 2.27
N THR A 72 2.22 -0.23 1.70
CA THR A 72 3.24 0.54 2.44
C THR A 72 2.92 2.02 2.36
N VAL A 73 2.89 2.69 3.51
CA VAL A 73 2.53 4.11 3.67
C VAL A 73 3.55 4.81 4.57
N ALA A 74 3.91 6.04 4.23
CA ALA A 74 4.64 6.95 5.09
C ALA A 74 3.64 7.73 5.96
N PRO A 75 3.59 7.52 7.28
CA PRO A 75 2.54 8.07 8.14
C PRO A 75 2.61 9.59 8.29
N GLU A 76 3.76 10.21 8.04
CA GLU A 76 3.93 11.67 8.07
C GLU A 76 3.33 12.39 6.85
N LYS A 77 2.90 11.66 5.82
CA LYS A 77 2.22 12.29 4.68
C LYS A 77 0.91 12.94 5.09
N SER A 78 0.57 14.05 4.43
CA SER A 78 -0.70 14.73 4.67
C SER A 78 -1.89 13.76 4.47
N GLY A 79 -2.77 13.69 5.47
CA GLY A 79 -3.95 12.82 5.46
C GLY A 79 -3.68 11.33 5.71
N ALA A 80 -2.43 10.93 5.92
CA ALA A 80 -2.06 9.51 6.06
C ALA A 80 -2.72 8.84 7.27
N MET A 81 -2.85 9.52 8.40
CA MET A 81 -3.46 8.93 9.61
C MET A 81 -4.94 8.58 9.39
N GLU A 82 -5.71 9.50 8.80
CA GLU A 82 -7.11 9.24 8.45
C GLU A 82 -7.22 8.15 7.38
N PHE A 83 -6.33 8.16 6.40
CA PHE A 83 -6.26 7.14 5.35
C PHE A 83 -5.98 5.75 5.93
N ILE A 84 -4.99 5.61 6.84
CA ILE A 84 -4.68 4.35 7.53
C ILE A 84 -5.91 3.86 8.28
N LYS A 85 -6.55 4.73 9.06
CA LYS A 85 -7.76 4.38 9.82
C LYS A 85 -8.90 3.93 8.91
N LYS A 86 -9.14 4.61 7.79
CA LYS A 86 -10.16 4.20 6.81
C LYS A 86 -9.84 2.84 6.20
N LEU A 87 -8.61 2.62 5.76
CA LEU A 87 -8.21 1.33 5.17
C LEU A 87 -8.44 0.17 6.14
N THR A 88 -8.01 0.32 7.38
CA THR A 88 -8.05 -0.77 8.37
C THR A 88 -9.45 -1.03 8.93
N THR A 89 -10.35 -0.03 8.89
CA THR A 89 -11.72 -0.17 9.39
C THR A 89 -12.76 -0.50 8.31
N GLN A 90 -12.51 -0.12 7.05
CA GLN A 90 -13.47 -0.26 5.96
C GLN A 90 -13.05 -1.28 4.90
N THR A 91 -11.83 -1.80 4.98
CA THR A 91 -11.31 -2.82 4.05
C THR A 91 -10.57 -3.92 4.81
N SER A 92 -10.15 -4.97 4.11
CA SER A 92 -9.24 -6.01 4.64
C SER A 92 -7.76 -5.73 4.35
N ILE A 93 -7.44 -4.56 3.81
CA ILE A 93 -6.06 -4.18 3.47
C ILE A 93 -5.28 -3.93 4.75
N ARG A 94 -4.14 -4.60 4.89
CA ARG A 94 -3.18 -4.34 5.97
C ARG A 94 -2.27 -3.17 5.59
N VAL A 95 -1.86 -2.41 6.59
CA VAL A 95 -0.96 -1.27 6.40
C VAL A 95 0.39 -1.56 7.03
N SER A 96 1.44 -1.31 6.25
CA SER A 96 2.84 -1.32 6.67
C SER A 96 3.39 0.10 6.67
N ILE A 97 4.12 0.46 7.71
CA ILE A 97 4.87 1.72 7.78
C ILE A 97 6.20 1.51 7.04
N GLY A 98 6.53 2.38 6.10
CA GLY A 98 7.81 2.31 5.38
C GLY A 98 8.06 3.46 4.44
N HIS A 99 9.29 3.58 3.95
CA HIS A 99 9.76 4.69 3.12
C HIS A 99 9.41 6.06 3.75
N THR A 100 9.78 6.24 5.00
CA THR A 100 9.24 7.27 5.89
C THR A 100 10.34 7.97 6.69
N ALA A 101 10.12 9.24 7.00
CA ALA A 101 10.84 10.04 7.99
C ALA A 101 10.01 10.19 9.29
N ALA A 102 9.02 9.34 9.50
CA ALA A 102 8.14 9.45 10.66
C ALA A 102 8.93 9.44 11.99
N THR A 103 8.53 10.32 12.88
CA THR A 103 8.99 10.28 14.27
C THR A 103 8.40 9.06 14.98
N TYR A 104 8.93 8.76 16.17
CA TYR A 104 8.38 7.71 17.02
C TYR A 104 6.90 7.92 17.30
N GLU A 105 6.50 9.15 17.61
CA GLU A 105 5.12 9.52 17.92
C GLU A 105 4.21 9.29 16.70
N GLN A 106 4.66 9.68 15.51
CA GLN A 106 3.90 9.45 14.25
C GLN A 106 3.77 7.97 13.93
N ALA A 107 4.82 7.19 14.16
CA ALA A 107 4.76 5.74 13.97
C ALA A 107 3.80 5.08 14.96
N MET A 108 3.81 5.50 16.22
CA MET A 108 2.88 5.00 17.24
C MET A 108 1.43 5.37 16.92
N GLU A 109 1.18 6.61 16.50
CA GLU A 109 -0.16 7.05 16.06
C GLU A 109 -0.66 6.21 14.86
N ALA A 110 0.21 5.90 13.90
CA ALA A 110 -0.15 5.03 12.79
C ALA A 110 -0.52 3.60 13.25
N ILE A 111 0.19 3.05 14.23
CA ILE A 111 -0.13 1.75 14.84
C ILE A 111 -1.49 1.81 15.57
N GLU A 112 -1.76 2.87 16.33
CA GLU A 112 -3.05 3.08 16.99
C GLU A 112 -4.21 3.22 15.99
N ASN A 113 -3.94 3.75 14.79
CA ASN A 113 -4.90 3.81 13.69
C ASN A 113 -4.98 2.51 12.86
N GLY A 114 -4.22 1.47 13.22
CA GLY A 114 -4.39 0.12 12.68
C GLY A 114 -3.25 -0.36 11.78
N ALA A 115 -2.14 0.35 11.64
CA ALA A 115 -0.94 -0.19 10.99
C ALA A 115 -0.39 -1.36 11.81
N THR A 116 -0.07 -2.48 11.17
CA THR A 116 0.33 -3.72 11.84
C THR A 116 1.71 -4.22 11.43
N GLN A 117 2.33 -3.58 10.47
CA GLN A 117 3.61 -4.00 9.92
C GLN A 117 4.54 -2.81 9.73
N VAL A 118 5.83 -3.10 9.68
CA VAL A 118 6.88 -2.16 9.30
C VAL A 118 7.69 -2.81 8.19
N THR A 119 7.91 -2.08 7.12
CA THR A 119 8.80 -2.49 6.03
C THR A 119 10.00 -1.54 5.97
N ILE A 120 10.81 -1.60 4.93
CA ILE A 120 12.09 -0.88 4.85
C ILE A 120 11.96 0.59 5.31
N CYS A 121 12.50 0.88 6.49
CA CYS A 121 12.86 2.22 6.89
C CYS A 121 14.30 2.44 6.39
N THR A 122 14.49 3.12 5.28
CA THR A 122 15.84 3.52 4.88
C THR A 122 16.34 4.54 5.90
N MET A 123 17.28 4.11 6.74
CA MET A 123 18.06 5.07 7.52
C MET A 123 18.92 5.89 6.56
N PRO A 124 19.10 7.19 6.82
CA PRO A 124 19.94 8.05 6.00
C PRO A 124 21.39 7.59 5.99
#